data_c4f0c6669f8530ea10f3fa32bb318e19
#
_entry.id   c4f0c6669f8530ea10f3fa32bb318e19
#
_cell.length_a   1.000
_cell.length_b   1.000
_cell.length_c   1.000
_cell.angle_alpha   90.00
_cell.angle_beta   90.00
_cell.angle_gamma   90.00
#
_symmetry.space_group_name_H-M   'P 1'
#
loop_
_entity.id
_entity.type
_entity.pdbx_description
1 polymer ?
#
loop_
_entity_poly.entity_id
_entity_poly.type
_entity_poly.pdbx_seq_one_letter_code
_entity_poly.pdbx_strand_id
1 'polypeptide(L)'
;MRKKREDQIVGTMSEEAPLLNDEADHPHDVVWEKNGRRVVAMDSARYVDNRNRECDVVVPSSYLGVLPARLMAPHRPRAVIAHDGCIGKDGAGIAGLWYLEAIGIPAAAADGMTAELGNGIDLYETGIISRVNILAERAGVKEGMTVVEAAEMLITNDPGDISAGTKIRRESMATSETGREIIVTDSIVFALPEDTNNVLVTAGHTGRSGAKFLLEVSPHGFICSDGGMSKNQAGIAGLETTAEHGLAGACCDAWSAPVGDAFKAYEEGTISACNQPARDRGVEIGMTVKDAASALLREKE
;
A
#
# COMPACT_ATOMS: atom_id res chain seq x y z
N MET A 1 -5.50 38.59 -19.85
CA MET A 1 -5.60 37.65 -20.98
C MET A 1 -4.78 36.41 -20.66
N ARG A 2 -5.41 35.35 -20.13
CA ARG A 2 -4.80 34.04 -19.94
C ARG A 2 -5.02 33.21 -21.20
N LYS A 3 -3.98 32.98 -22.00
CA LYS A 3 -4.00 32.01 -23.09
C LYS A 3 -4.17 30.60 -22.51
N LYS A 4 -5.19 29.92 -22.99
CA LYS A 4 -5.47 28.51 -22.69
C LYS A 4 -4.29 27.63 -23.11
N ARG A 5 -3.79 26.82 -22.18
CA ARG A 5 -2.90 25.67 -22.42
C ARG A 5 -3.77 24.44 -22.65
N GLU A 6 -4.45 24.37 -23.76
CA GLU A 6 -5.34 23.24 -24.06
C GLU A 6 -4.90 22.35 -25.22
N ASP A 7 -3.70 22.51 -25.79
CA ASP A 7 -3.32 21.79 -27.02
C ASP A 7 -1.98 21.03 -26.94
N GLN A 8 -1.60 20.45 -25.81
CA GLN A 8 -0.34 19.67 -25.75
C GLN A 8 -0.39 18.38 -24.93
N ILE A 9 -1.53 17.73 -24.77
CA ILE A 9 -1.59 16.35 -24.25
C ILE A 9 -2.64 15.57 -25.03
N VAL A 10 -2.43 15.40 -26.31
CA VAL A 10 -2.93 14.26 -27.08
C VAL A 10 -1.83 13.89 -28.05
N GLY A 11 -0.76 13.31 -27.55
CA GLY A 11 -0.05 12.33 -28.32
C GLY A 11 -1.03 11.18 -28.49
N THR A 12 -1.67 11.07 -29.63
CA THR A 12 -2.19 9.79 -30.08
C THR A 12 -1.10 8.79 -29.84
N MET A 13 -1.35 7.78 -28.98
CA MET A 13 -0.53 6.56 -28.98
C MET A 13 -0.61 6.07 -30.41
N SER A 14 0.41 6.41 -31.21
CA SER A 14 0.61 5.76 -32.50
C SER A 14 0.60 4.28 -32.25
N GLU A 15 -0.09 3.54 -33.11
CA GLU A 15 0.02 2.09 -33.19
C GLU A 15 1.42 1.69 -32.83
N GLU A 16 1.54 0.78 -31.84
CA GLU A 16 2.77 0.40 -31.17
C GLU A 16 3.89 0.19 -32.19
N ALA A 17 4.85 1.09 -32.19
CA ALA A 17 6.08 0.83 -32.92
C ALA A 17 6.66 -0.47 -32.34
N PRO A 18 6.87 -1.52 -33.13
CA PRO A 18 7.38 -2.78 -32.63
C PRO A 18 8.67 -2.50 -31.83
N LEU A 19 8.72 -2.96 -30.60
CA LEU A 19 9.92 -2.84 -29.79
C LEU A 19 11.07 -3.51 -30.57
N LEU A 20 12.19 -2.85 -30.72
CA LEU A 20 13.37 -3.45 -31.34
C LEU A 20 13.64 -4.80 -30.67
N ASN A 21 13.66 -5.87 -31.46
CA ASN A 21 13.85 -7.27 -31.05
C ASN A 21 12.71 -7.93 -30.22
N ASP A 22 11.47 -7.52 -30.37
CA ASP A 22 10.33 -8.17 -29.70
C ASP A 22 10.14 -9.65 -30.09
N GLU A 23 10.65 -10.04 -31.26
CA GLU A 23 10.63 -11.42 -31.76
C GLU A 23 11.91 -12.21 -31.43
N ALA A 24 12.88 -11.60 -30.75
CA ALA A 24 14.15 -12.27 -30.44
C ALA A 24 13.94 -13.29 -29.32
N ASP A 25 14.50 -14.47 -29.48
CA ASP A 25 14.59 -15.49 -28.42
C ASP A 25 15.67 -15.06 -27.42
N HIS A 26 15.26 -14.31 -26.40
CA HIS A 26 16.17 -13.78 -25.40
C HIS A 26 16.71 -14.88 -24.48
N PRO A 27 17.97 -14.79 -24.00
CA PRO A 27 18.57 -15.78 -23.13
C PRO A 27 17.85 -15.81 -21.77
N HIS A 28 17.62 -17.02 -21.29
CA HIS A 28 17.08 -17.32 -19.97
C HIS A 28 18.07 -18.22 -19.23
N ASP A 29 18.80 -17.66 -18.28
CA ASP A 29 19.74 -18.41 -17.46
C ASP A 29 18.98 -19.06 -16.30
N VAL A 30 18.65 -20.35 -16.42
CA VAL A 30 17.99 -21.10 -15.37
C VAL A 30 19.01 -21.40 -14.27
N VAL A 31 18.93 -20.67 -13.16
CA VAL A 31 19.88 -20.78 -12.03
C VAL A 31 19.40 -21.76 -10.97
N TRP A 32 18.12 -22.10 -10.97
CA TRP A 32 17.52 -23.11 -10.10
C TRP A 32 16.26 -23.71 -10.76
N GLU A 33 16.08 -25.02 -10.63
CA GLU A 33 14.88 -25.73 -11.13
C GLU A 33 14.51 -26.91 -10.22
N LYS A 34 13.21 -27.02 -9.93
CA LYS A 34 12.63 -28.20 -9.23
C LYS A 34 11.12 -28.26 -9.49
N ASN A 35 10.66 -29.47 -9.84
CA ASN A 35 9.22 -29.76 -10.02
C ASN A 35 8.51 -28.79 -11.01
N GLY A 36 9.18 -28.42 -12.09
CA GLY A 36 8.62 -27.51 -13.11
C GLY A 36 8.56 -26.02 -12.70
N ARG A 37 9.10 -25.67 -11.54
CA ARG A 37 9.31 -24.29 -11.10
C ARG A 37 10.77 -23.92 -11.27
N ARG A 38 11.05 -22.70 -11.71
CA ARG A 38 12.41 -22.24 -12.01
C ARG A 38 12.68 -20.87 -11.42
N VAL A 39 13.93 -20.62 -11.10
CA VAL A 39 14.47 -19.26 -10.94
C VAL A 39 15.29 -18.95 -12.19
N VAL A 40 14.95 -17.86 -12.86
CA VAL A 40 15.54 -17.49 -14.14
C VAL A 40 16.19 -16.12 -14.04
N ALA A 41 17.52 -16.08 -14.13
CA ALA A 41 18.28 -14.83 -14.17
C ALA A 41 18.30 -14.27 -15.61
N MET A 42 18.27 -12.95 -15.72
CA MET A 42 18.21 -12.24 -17.01
C MET A 42 18.87 -10.86 -16.88
N ASP A 43 19.53 -10.41 -17.93
CA ASP A 43 20.15 -9.08 -17.94
C ASP A 43 19.13 -7.93 -18.06
N SER A 44 17.93 -8.22 -18.53
CA SER A 44 16.90 -7.21 -18.77
C SER A 44 15.50 -7.71 -18.49
N ALA A 45 14.66 -6.81 -17.95
CA ALA A 45 13.22 -7.03 -17.80
C ALA A 45 12.51 -7.28 -19.16
N ARG A 46 13.10 -6.85 -20.27
CA ARG A 46 12.60 -7.12 -21.62
C ARG A 46 12.71 -8.59 -22.05
N TYR A 47 13.51 -9.38 -21.34
CA TYR A 47 13.70 -10.80 -21.63
C TYR A 47 12.62 -11.67 -20.99
N VAL A 48 11.81 -11.11 -20.09
CA VAL A 48 10.65 -11.80 -19.52
C VAL A 48 9.60 -11.99 -20.60
N ASP A 49 9.17 -13.23 -20.82
CA ASP A 49 8.20 -13.60 -21.83
C ASP A 49 7.23 -14.70 -21.34
N ASN A 50 6.41 -15.23 -22.24
CA ASN A 50 5.38 -16.23 -21.88
C ASN A 50 5.95 -17.58 -21.38
N ARG A 51 7.25 -17.85 -21.58
CA ARG A 51 7.92 -19.03 -21.00
C ARG A 51 8.00 -18.98 -19.48
N ASN A 52 7.89 -17.77 -18.90
CA ASN A 52 7.96 -17.54 -17.45
C ASN A 52 6.61 -17.57 -16.73
N ARG A 53 5.52 -17.68 -17.51
CA ARG A 53 4.16 -17.51 -16.98
C ARG A 53 3.87 -18.46 -15.82
N GLU A 54 3.50 -17.89 -14.67
CA GLU A 54 2.98 -18.56 -13.46
C GLU A 54 3.92 -19.57 -12.78
N CYS A 55 5.03 -19.96 -13.45
CA CYS A 55 5.96 -20.95 -12.93
C CYS A 55 7.30 -20.39 -12.45
N ASP A 56 7.79 -19.33 -13.06
CA ASP A 56 9.14 -18.84 -12.81
C ASP A 56 9.18 -17.65 -11.84
N VAL A 57 10.15 -17.67 -10.94
CA VAL A 57 10.65 -16.46 -10.29
C VAL A 57 11.70 -15.87 -11.23
N VAL A 58 11.42 -14.69 -11.77
CA VAL A 58 12.34 -14.00 -12.69
C VAL A 58 13.23 -13.03 -11.93
N VAL A 59 14.53 -13.02 -12.29
CA VAL A 59 15.55 -12.16 -11.68
C VAL A 59 16.18 -11.29 -12.78
N PRO A 60 15.43 -10.31 -13.34
CA PRO A 60 15.96 -9.42 -14.36
C PRO A 60 16.77 -8.30 -13.74
N SER A 61 18.02 -8.10 -14.18
CA SER A 61 18.89 -7.03 -13.69
C SER A 61 18.60 -5.67 -14.35
N SER A 62 17.31 -5.33 -14.42
CA SER A 62 16.80 -3.98 -14.67
C SER A 62 16.39 -3.33 -13.35
N TYR A 63 16.44 -1.99 -13.27
CA TYR A 63 15.81 -1.29 -12.15
C TYR A 63 14.30 -1.60 -12.08
N LEU A 64 13.74 -1.68 -10.88
CA LEU A 64 12.34 -2.06 -10.66
C LEU A 64 11.41 -0.82 -10.69
N GLY A 65 11.52 0.01 -11.72
CA GLY A 65 10.60 1.11 -11.96
C GLY A 65 9.31 0.67 -12.65
N VAL A 66 8.39 1.62 -12.86
CA VAL A 66 7.08 1.36 -13.48
C VAL A 66 7.21 0.80 -14.89
N LEU A 67 8.16 1.32 -15.71
CA LEU A 67 8.32 0.85 -17.09
C LEU A 67 8.78 -0.63 -17.16
N PRO A 68 9.85 -1.05 -16.48
CA PRO A 68 10.21 -2.47 -16.45
C PRO A 68 9.10 -3.36 -15.89
N ALA A 69 8.40 -2.93 -14.83
CA ALA A 69 7.28 -3.67 -14.29
C ALA A 69 6.16 -3.87 -15.33
N ARG A 70 5.84 -2.84 -16.13
CA ARG A 70 4.86 -2.92 -17.21
C ARG A 70 5.28 -3.86 -18.35
N LEU A 71 6.58 -4.00 -18.61
CA LEU A 71 7.09 -4.96 -19.61
C LEU A 71 6.89 -6.41 -19.15
N MET A 72 7.09 -6.68 -17.86
CA MET A 72 6.96 -8.02 -17.29
C MET A 72 5.51 -8.44 -16.99
N ALA A 73 4.66 -7.50 -16.64
CA ALA A 73 3.29 -7.73 -16.19
C ALA A 73 2.41 -8.58 -17.13
N PRO A 74 2.42 -8.41 -18.46
CA PRO A 74 1.62 -9.22 -19.37
C PRO A 74 1.96 -10.71 -19.33
N HIS A 75 3.20 -11.02 -19.01
CA HIS A 75 3.73 -12.39 -18.96
C HIS A 75 3.42 -13.11 -17.65
N ARG A 76 2.96 -12.35 -16.62
CA ARG A 76 2.55 -12.88 -15.31
C ARG A 76 3.52 -13.92 -14.74
N PRO A 77 4.79 -13.58 -14.53
CA PRO A 77 5.71 -14.48 -13.85
C PRO A 77 5.19 -14.77 -12.43
N ARG A 78 5.60 -15.87 -11.82
CA ARG A 78 5.26 -16.21 -10.44
C ARG A 78 5.65 -15.13 -9.45
N ALA A 79 6.86 -14.60 -9.60
CA ALA A 79 7.36 -13.46 -8.83
C ALA A 79 8.51 -12.77 -9.57
N VAL A 80 8.86 -11.56 -9.12
CA VAL A 80 9.94 -10.75 -9.70
C VAL A 80 10.92 -10.34 -8.59
N ILE A 81 12.21 -10.51 -8.83
CA ILE A 81 13.28 -9.85 -8.06
C ILE A 81 14.10 -9.05 -9.05
N ALA A 82 14.22 -7.74 -8.85
CA ALA A 82 14.96 -6.89 -9.77
C ALA A 82 15.84 -5.89 -9.00
N HIS A 83 16.68 -5.15 -9.73
CA HIS A 83 17.57 -4.17 -9.15
C HIS A 83 16.80 -2.94 -8.65
N ASP A 84 17.17 -2.33 -7.52
CA ASP A 84 16.46 -1.15 -6.99
C ASP A 84 16.85 0.17 -7.70
N GLY A 85 17.84 0.14 -8.60
CA GLY A 85 18.33 1.34 -9.28
C GLY A 85 18.87 2.40 -8.32
N CYS A 86 19.41 1.98 -7.18
CA CYS A 86 19.78 2.84 -6.06
C CYS A 86 18.61 3.75 -5.62
N ILE A 87 17.38 3.24 -5.71
CA ILE A 87 16.11 3.91 -5.42
C ILE A 87 15.81 5.09 -6.37
N GLY A 88 16.83 5.91 -6.65
CA GLY A 88 16.73 7.06 -7.54
C GLY A 88 15.83 8.18 -7.02
N LYS A 89 15.69 9.26 -7.82
CA LYS A 89 14.86 10.39 -7.47
C LYS A 89 13.39 9.97 -7.32
N ASP A 90 12.75 10.43 -6.25
CA ASP A 90 11.34 10.18 -5.93
C ASP A 90 10.96 8.68 -5.86
N GLY A 91 11.94 7.79 -5.60
CA GLY A 91 11.72 6.35 -5.53
C GLY A 91 11.44 5.68 -6.89
N ALA A 92 11.80 6.34 -8.00
CA ALA A 92 11.49 5.85 -9.35
C ALA A 92 12.11 4.48 -9.65
N GLY A 93 13.25 4.15 -9.02
CA GLY A 93 13.93 2.87 -9.20
C GLY A 93 13.17 1.66 -8.64
N ILE A 94 12.25 1.88 -7.70
CA ILE A 94 11.46 0.84 -7.01
C ILE A 94 9.95 0.97 -7.19
N ALA A 95 9.49 1.99 -7.93
CA ALA A 95 8.05 2.27 -8.09
C ALA A 95 7.26 1.12 -8.74
N GLY A 96 7.93 0.20 -9.42
CA GLY A 96 7.34 -1.01 -9.97
C GLY A 96 6.88 -2.02 -8.92
N LEU A 97 7.37 -1.96 -7.68
CA LEU A 97 6.90 -2.81 -6.58
C LEU A 97 5.39 -2.67 -6.38
N TRP A 98 4.89 -1.44 -6.29
CA TRP A 98 3.47 -1.17 -6.09
C TRP A 98 2.63 -1.47 -7.34
N TYR A 99 3.20 -1.28 -8.54
CA TYR A 99 2.54 -1.66 -9.77
C TYR A 99 2.30 -3.17 -9.84
N LEU A 100 3.33 -3.98 -9.54
CA LEU A 100 3.24 -5.44 -9.51
C LEU A 100 2.32 -5.93 -8.39
N GLU A 101 2.36 -5.30 -7.22
CA GLU A 101 1.45 -5.57 -6.11
C GLU A 101 -0.02 -5.41 -6.52
N ALA A 102 -0.36 -4.30 -7.18
CA ALA A 102 -1.72 -4.00 -7.61
C ALA A 102 -2.31 -5.05 -8.58
N ILE A 103 -1.45 -5.80 -9.28
CA ILE A 103 -1.86 -6.86 -10.20
C ILE A 103 -1.60 -8.28 -9.67
N GLY A 104 -1.24 -8.40 -8.39
CA GLY A 104 -1.10 -9.67 -7.69
C GLY A 104 0.22 -10.40 -7.93
N ILE A 105 1.29 -9.71 -8.33
CA ILE A 105 2.62 -10.31 -8.54
C ILE A 105 3.53 -9.98 -7.36
N PRO A 106 4.02 -10.98 -6.58
CA PRO A 106 5.03 -10.79 -5.56
C PRO A 106 6.30 -10.19 -6.16
N ALA A 107 6.85 -9.16 -5.53
CA ALA A 107 8.07 -8.52 -6.04
C ALA A 107 8.99 -8.01 -4.94
N ALA A 108 10.29 -8.12 -5.18
CA ALA A 108 11.35 -7.59 -4.33
C ALA A 108 12.37 -6.82 -5.17
N ALA A 109 13.01 -5.83 -4.56
CA ALA A 109 14.11 -5.08 -5.15
C ALA A 109 15.39 -5.36 -4.38
N ALA A 110 16.49 -5.55 -5.08
CA ALA A 110 17.82 -5.73 -4.50
C ALA A 110 18.62 -4.43 -4.57
N ASP A 111 19.40 -4.17 -3.52
CA ASP A 111 20.23 -2.98 -3.35
C ASP A 111 21.25 -2.86 -4.50
N GLY A 112 21.20 -1.75 -5.20
CA GLY A 112 22.05 -1.45 -6.32
C GLY A 112 23.54 -1.32 -6.02
N MET A 113 23.91 -1.29 -4.75
CA MET A 113 25.32 -1.31 -4.34
C MET A 113 25.84 -2.72 -4.08
N THR A 114 24.97 -3.74 -4.16
CA THR A 114 25.34 -5.15 -3.93
C THR A 114 25.40 -5.98 -5.19
N ALA A 115 24.89 -5.46 -6.32
CA ALA A 115 24.85 -6.18 -7.59
C ALA A 115 24.99 -5.23 -8.78
N GLU A 116 25.51 -5.75 -9.91
CA GLU A 116 25.67 -4.99 -11.15
C GLU A 116 24.35 -4.85 -11.90
N LEU A 117 23.98 -3.62 -12.25
CA LEU A 117 22.84 -3.36 -13.12
C LEU A 117 23.12 -3.88 -14.54
N GLY A 118 22.22 -4.68 -15.10
CA GLY A 118 22.40 -5.29 -16.43
C GLY A 118 23.09 -6.64 -16.43
N ASN A 119 23.33 -7.24 -15.25
CA ASN A 119 23.93 -8.55 -15.09
C ASN A 119 23.04 -9.43 -14.20
N GLY A 120 22.20 -10.27 -14.81
CA GLY A 120 21.22 -11.09 -14.10
C GLY A 120 21.83 -12.14 -13.20
N ILE A 121 22.95 -12.74 -13.60
CA ILE A 121 23.67 -13.74 -12.80
C ILE A 121 24.27 -13.09 -11.57
N ASP A 122 24.94 -11.95 -11.71
CA ASP A 122 25.51 -11.23 -10.57
C ASP A 122 24.42 -10.78 -9.60
N LEU A 123 23.29 -10.26 -10.11
CA LEU A 123 22.15 -9.92 -9.27
C LEU A 123 21.64 -11.12 -8.46
N TYR A 124 21.57 -12.31 -9.07
CA TYR A 124 21.15 -13.52 -8.37
C TYR A 124 22.16 -13.95 -7.30
N GLU A 125 23.45 -13.95 -7.63
CA GLU A 125 24.50 -14.50 -6.76
C GLU A 125 24.90 -13.56 -5.61
N THR A 126 24.88 -12.24 -5.83
CA THR A 126 25.46 -11.25 -4.90
C THR A 126 24.43 -10.28 -4.31
N GLY A 127 23.26 -10.13 -4.94
CA GLY A 127 22.25 -9.14 -4.56
C GLY A 127 21.69 -9.36 -3.16
N ILE A 128 21.44 -8.24 -2.46
CA ILE A 128 20.78 -8.19 -1.14
C ILE A 128 19.47 -7.45 -1.26
N ILE A 129 18.39 -8.00 -0.76
CA ILE A 129 17.05 -7.39 -0.84
C ILE A 129 17.01 -6.08 -0.03
N SER A 130 16.64 -4.99 -0.69
CA SER A 130 16.50 -3.66 -0.10
C SER A 130 15.04 -3.29 0.17
N ARG A 131 14.09 -3.78 -0.65
CA ARG A 131 12.64 -3.50 -0.53
C ARG A 131 11.82 -4.67 -1.03
N VAL A 132 10.63 -4.81 -0.46
CA VAL A 132 9.65 -5.84 -0.83
C VAL A 132 8.26 -5.23 -0.98
N ASN A 133 7.41 -5.80 -1.84
CA ASN A 133 5.99 -5.52 -1.79
C ASN A 133 5.31 -6.45 -0.77
N ILE A 134 4.06 -6.13 -0.40
CA ILE A 134 3.33 -6.89 0.64
C ILE A 134 3.16 -8.38 0.27
N LEU A 135 3.14 -8.70 -1.02
CA LEU A 135 2.99 -10.07 -1.51
C LEU A 135 4.25 -10.90 -1.28
N ALA A 136 5.41 -10.32 -1.59
CA ALA A 136 6.69 -10.96 -1.32
C ALA A 136 6.92 -11.08 0.20
N GLU A 137 6.55 -10.06 0.99
CA GLU A 137 6.63 -10.12 2.45
C GLU A 137 5.79 -11.27 3.02
N ARG A 138 4.54 -11.44 2.55
CA ARG A 138 3.66 -12.55 2.95
C ARG A 138 4.20 -13.91 2.53
N ALA A 139 4.94 -14.00 1.43
CA ALA A 139 5.65 -15.21 1.04
C ALA A 139 6.90 -15.47 1.90
N GLY A 140 7.25 -14.57 2.82
CA GLY A 140 8.35 -14.70 3.77
C GLY A 140 9.63 -13.96 3.38
N VAL A 141 9.65 -13.20 2.29
CA VAL A 141 10.80 -12.38 1.88
C VAL A 141 10.93 -11.17 2.80
N LYS A 142 12.16 -10.84 3.18
CA LYS A 142 12.48 -9.70 4.05
C LYS A 142 13.65 -8.91 3.49
N GLU A 143 13.71 -7.63 3.82
CA GLU A 143 14.90 -6.80 3.59
C GLU A 143 16.11 -7.42 4.30
N GLY A 144 17.26 -7.35 3.65
CA GLY A 144 18.53 -7.93 4.12
C GLY A 144 18.76 -9.41 3.73
N MET A 145 17.76 -10.11 3.19
CA MET A 145 17.96 -11.44 2.60
C MET A 145 18.82 -11.35 1.34
N THR A 146 19.55 -12.40 1.01
CA THR A 146 20.15 -12.56 -0.31
C THR A 146 19.07 -12.78 -1.36
N VAL A 147 19.36 -12.46 -2.63
CA VAL A 147 18.43 -12.74 -3.74
C VAL A 147 18.16 -14.24 -3.86
N VAL A 148 19.16 -15.08 -3.59
CA VAL A 148 19.02 -16.56 -3.57
C VAL A 148 17.98 -16.99 -2.55
N GLU A 149 18.08 -16.54 -1.29
CA GLU A 149 17.12 -16.86 -0.23
C GLU A 149 15.71 -16.34 -0.56
N ALA A 150 15.62 -15.10 -1.06
CA ALA A 150 14.36 -14.50 -1.46
C ALA A 150 13.69 -15.27 -2.61
N ALA A 151 14.46 -15.70 -3.61
CA ALA A 151 13.97 -16.50 -4.74
C ALA A 151 13.48 -17.87 -4.26
N GLU A 152 14.16 -18.51 -3.31
CA GLU A 152 13.74 -19.78 -2.71
C GLU A 152 12.40 -19.61 -1.96
N MET A 153 12.23 -18.53 -1.20
CA MET A 153 10.96 -18.22 -0.53
C MET A 153 9.82 -18.03 -1.54
N LEU A 154 10.05 -17.26 -2.60
CA LEU A 154 9.05 -16.97 -3.62
C LEU A 154 8.68 -18.19 -4.49
N ILE A 155 9.62 -19.14 -4.65
CA ILE A 155 9.36 -20.36 -5.41
C ILE A 155 8.60 -21.40 -4.57
N THR A 156 8.82 -21.45 -3.27
CA THR A 156 8.25 -22.46 -2.36
C THR A 156 6.96 -22.01 -1.71
N ASN A 157 6.85 -20.75 -1.33
CA ASN A 157 5.72 -20.21 -0.59
C ASN A 157 4.76 -19.46 -1.52
N ASP A 158 3.47 -19.71 -1.36
CA ASP A 158 2.45 -18.87 -1.98
C ASP A 158 2.11 -17.73 -1.02
N PRO A 159 1.96 -16.49 -1.52
CA PRO A 159 1.58 -15.33 -0.69
C PRO A 159 0.15 -15.41 -0.16
N GLY A 160 -0.54 -16.51 -0.43
CA GLY A 160 -1.96 -16.71 -0.21
C GLY A 160 -2.80 -16.15 -1.36
N ASP A 161 -4.09 -16.46 -1.35
CA ASP A 161 -5.02 -15.86 -2.31
C ASP A 161 -5.16 -14.38 -1.97
N ILE A 162 -4.42 -13.56 -2.69
CA ILE A 162 -4.65 -12.15 -2.76
C ILE A 162 -5.60 -11.97 -3.93
N SER A 163 -6.79 -12.52 -3.80
CA SER A 163 -7.88 -11.97 -4.57
C SER A 163 -7.87 -10.50 -4.23
N ALA A 164 -7.53 -9.69 -5.22
CA ALA A 164 -7.61 -8.23 -5.16
C ALA A 164 -9.07 -7.74 -5.08
N GLY A 165 -9.96 -8.61 -4.68
CA GLY A 165 -11.16 -8.21 -4.01
C GLY A 165 -10.70 -7.56 -2.74
N THR A 166 -10.75 -6.24 -2.71
CA THR A 166 -10.71 -5.46 -1.48
C THR A 166 -11.74 -6.11 -0.57
N LYS A 167 -11.31 -7.09 0.24
CA LYS A 167 -12.11 -7.49 1.38
C LYS A 167 -12.18 -6.24 2.23
N ILE A 168 -13.34 -5.62 2.25
CA ILE A 168 -13.64 -4.55 3.18
C ILE A 168 -13.32 -5.10 4.55
N ARG A 169 -12.27 -4.58 5.16
CA ARG A 169 -11.94 -4.91 6.53
C ARG A 169 -12.87 -4.09 7.41
N ARG A 170 -13.69 -4.76 8.18
CA ARG A 170 -14.58 -4.15 9.15
C ARG A 170 -14.75 -5.11 10.31
N GLU A 171 -14.29 -4.72 11.48
CA GLU A 171 -14.28 -5.55 12.69
C GLU A 171 -14.73 -4.75 13.90
N SER A 172 -15.45 -5.42 14.81
CA SER A 172 -15.75 -4.91 16.15
C SER A 172 -14.60 -5.24 17.09
N MET A 173 -13.96 -4.22 17.64
CA MET A 173 -12.78 -4.37 18.51
C MET A 173 -13.17 -4.39 20.00
N ALA A 174 -14.28 -3.78 20.37
CA ALA A 174 -14.79 -3.77 21.74
C ALA A 174 -16.30 -3.44 21.74
N THR A 175 -17.00 -3.90 22.76
CA THR A 175 -18.42 -3.63 22.98
C THR A 175 -18.62 -3.11 24.41
N SER A 176 -19.35 -2.00 24.55
CA SER A 176 -19.77 -1.46 25.87
C SER A 176 -20.89 -2.27 26.49
N GLU A 177 -21.16 -2.04 27.78
CA GLU A 177 -22.30 -2.64 28.49
C GLU A 177 -23.66 -2.27 27.87
N THR A 178 -23.74 -1.14 27.17
CA THR A 178 -24.96 -0.69 26.46
C THR A 178 -25.09 -1.26 25.05
N GLY A 179 -24.15 -2.12 24.62
CA GLY A 179 -24.13 -2.73 23.29
C GLY A 179 -23.55 -1.84 22.18
N ARG A 180 -22.99 -0.67 22.51
CA ARG A 180 -22.25 0.19 21.57
C ARG A 180 -20.88 -0.40 21.30
N GLU A 181 -20.43 -0.35 20.06
CA GLU A 181 -19.19 -0.98 19.61
C GLU A 181 -18.15 0.04 19.14
N ILE A 182 -16.86 -0.36 19.23
CA ILE A 182 -15.76 0.28 18.49
C ILE A 182 -15.60 -0.51 17.20
N ILE A 183 -15.96 0.11 16.09
CA ILE A 183 -15.84 -0.48 14.75
C ILE A 183 -14.60 0.09 14.05
N VAL A 184 -13.71 -0.80 13.65
CA VAL A 184 -12.52 -0.44 12.84
C VAL A 184 -12.78 -0.84 11.39
N THR A 185 -12.65 0.11 10.47
CA THR A 185 -12.81 -0.10 9.03
C THR A 185 -11.93 0.86 8.22
N ASP A 186 -11.35 0.42 7.11
CA ASP A 186 -10.35 1.19 6.37
C ASP A 186 -10.88 2.50 5.76
N SER A 187 -12.17 2.64 5.57
CA SER A 187 -12.77 3.88 5.07
C SER A 187 -14.16 4.12 5.64
N ILE A 188 -14.50 5.38 5.85
CA ILE A 188 -15.85 5.82 6.27
C ILE A 188 -16.94 5.38 5.27
N VAL A 189 -16.61 5.17 3.99
CA VAL A 189 -17.59 4.69 2.99
C VAL A 189 -18.06 3.26 3.22
N PHE A 190 -17.43 2.54 4.14
CA PHE A 190 -17.83 1.20 4.58
C PHE A 190 -18.63 1.22 5.88
N ALA A 191 -18.96 2.39 6.39
CA ALA A 191 -19.87 2.52 7.52
C ALA A 191 -21.28 2.07 7.12
N LEU A 192 -21.99 1.51 8.10
CA LEU A 192 -23.35 1.01 7.96
C LEU A 192 -24.33 1.91 8.72
N PRO A 193 -25.63 1.89 8.41
CA PRO A 193 -26.63 2.70 9.12
C PRO A 193 -26.65 2.48 10.64
N GLU A 194 -26.37 1.26 11.11
CA GLU A 194 -26.29 0.93 12.54
C GLU A 194 -25.11 1.59 13.26
N ASP A 195 -24.09 2.06 12.53
CA ASP A 195 -22.93 2.73 13.10
C ASP A 195 -23.24 4.11 13.71
N THR A 196 -24.44 4.61 13.54
CA THR A 196 -24.94 5.78 14.29
C THR A 196 -24.75 5.64 15.81
N ASN A 197 -24.79 4.42 16.34
CA ASN A 197 -24.60 4.15 17.76
C ASN A 197 -23.15 3.81 18.14
N ASN A 198 -22.27 3.61 17.16
CA ASN A 198 -20.92 3.08 17.35
C ASN A 198 -19.84 4.17 17.33
N VAL A 199 -18.68 3.84 17.83
CA VAL A 199 -17.45 4.63 17.60
C VAL A 199 -16.76 4.05 16.37
N LEU A 200 -16.56 4.89 15.35
CA LEU A 200 -15.87 4.50 14.11
C LEU A 200 -14.40 4.90 14.14
N VAL A 201 -13.50 3.96 13.92
CA VAL A 201 -12.10 4.21 13.64
C VAL A 201 -11.84 3.91 12.17
N THR A 202 -11.47 4.93 11.40
CA THR A 202 -11.20 4.79 9.96
C THR A 202 -9.87 5.44 9.58
N ALA A 203 -9.27 5.00 8.47
CA ALA A 203 -7.97 5.49 8.03
C ALA A 203 -8.02 6.57 6.93
N GLY A 204 -9.21 6.99 6.53
CA GLY A 204 -9.39 8.17 5.69
C GLY A 204 -9.12 9.47 6.47
N HIS A 205 -8.81 10.57 5.75
CA HIS A 205 -8.57 11.86 6.39
C HIS A 205 -9.87 12.57 6.83
N THR A 206 -9.75 13.41 7.86
CA THR A 206 -10.86 14.23 8.39
C THR A 206 -10.95 15.60 7.70
N GLY A 207 -10.62 15.68 6.43
CA GLY A 207 -10.80 16.91 5.64
C GLY A 207 -12.29 17.20 5.36
N ARG A 208 -12.57 18.34 4.72
CA ARG A 208 -13.95 18.80 4.43
C ARG A 208 -14.81 17.76 3.68
N SER A 209 -14.21 16.98 2.79
CA SER A 209 -14.95 15.91 2.07
C SER A 209 -15.27 14.72 2.99
N GLY A 210 -14.37 14.35 3.90
CA GLY A 210 -14.60 13.29 4.89
C GLY A 210 -15.70 13.64 5.87
N ALA A 211 -15.80 14.91 6.29
CA ALA A 211 -16.83 15.39 7.20
C ALA A 211 -18.26 15.14 6.69
N LYS A 212 -18.49 15.23 5.37
CA LYS A 212 -19.81 14.96 4.78
C LYS A 212 -20.28 13.54 5.07
N PHE A 213 -19.43 12.55 4.83
CA PHE A 213 -19.74 11.14 5.10
C PHE A 213 -19.93 10.88 6.60
N LEU A 214 -19.11 11.51 7.45
CA LEU A 214 -19.27 11.42 8.90
C LEU A 214 -20.61 11.97 9.38
N LEU A 215 -21.08 13.09 8.80
CA LEU A 215 -22.38 13.67 9.12
C LEU A 215 -23.55 12.85 8.59
N GLU A 216 -23.40 12.17 7.44
CA GLU A 216 -24.42 11.27 6.90
C GLU A 216 -24.62 10.04 7.80
N VAL A 217 -23.53 9.43 8.29
CA VAL A 217 -23.59 8.29 9.22
C VAL A 217 -23.94 8.75 10.63
N SER A 218 -23.41 9.90 11.04
CA SER A 218 -23.56 10.50 12.37
C SER A 218 -23.24 9.51 13.51
N PRO A 219 -22.05 8.91 13.54
CA PRO A 219 -21.69 7.93 14.56
C PRO A 219 -21.66 8.56 15.96
N HIS A 220 -21.70 7.73 16.99
CA HIS A 220 -21.56 8.21 18.37
C HIS A 220 -20.25 8.97 18.60
N GLY A 221 -19.17 8.54 17.94
CA GLY A 221 -17.87 9.22 17.88
C GLY A 221 -17.05 8.67 16.73
N PHE A 222 -15.98 9.38 16.34
CA PHE A 222 -15.10 8.90 15.28
C PHE A 222 -13.63 9.25 15.52
N ILE A 223 -12.75 8.44 14.94
CA ILE A 223 -11.33 8.71 14.79
C ILE A 223 -10.95 8.44 13.33
N CYS A 224 -10.37 9.42 12.65
CA CYS A 224 -9.88 9.30 11.28
C CYS A 224 -8.41 9.73 11.24
N SER A 225 -7.71 9.56 10.10
CA SER A 225 -6.37 10.13 9.93
C SER A 225 -6.41 11.67 9.85
N ASP A 226 -5.35 12.32 10.33
CA ASP A 226 -5.13 13.76 10.13
C ASP A 226 -4.64 14.10 8.71
N GLY A 227 -4.34 13.08 7.87
CA GLY A 227 -3.85 13.25 6.52
C GLY A 227 -2.51 14.02 6.46
N GLY A 228 -1.68 13.92 7.51
CA GLY A 228 -0.44 14.67 7.68
C GLY A 228 -0.66 16.16 7.85
N MET A 229 -1.79 16.56 8.45
CA MET A 229 -2.28 17.94 8.60
C MET A 229 -2.53 18.66 7.28
N SER A 230 -1.66 18.52 6.28
CA SER A 230 -1.74 19.16 4.98
C SER A 230 -1.69 20.71 5.04
N LYS A 231 -1.64 21.40 3.90
CA LYS A 231 -1.63 22.86 3.81
C LYS A 231 -2.86 23.46 4.51
N ASN A 232 -2.65 24.47 5.34
CA ASN A 232 -3.68 25.16 6.10
C ASN A 232 -4.50 24.21 7.02
N GLN A 233 -3.90 23.15 7.50
CA GLN A 233 -4.54 22.12 8.33
C GLN A 233 -5.80 21.50 7.67
N ALA A 234 -5.81 21.43 6.33
CA ALA A 234 -6.95 20.93 5.58
C ALA A 234 -7.27 19.46 5.86
N GLY A 235 -6.28 18.68 6.31
CA GLY A 235 -6.45 17.27 6.68
C GLY A 235 -7.39 17.05 7.87
N ILE A 236 -7.50 18.03 8.77
CA ILE A 236 -8.34 18.02 9.97
C ILE A 236 -9.50 19.02 9.95
N ALA A 237 -9.68 19.75 8.84
CA ALA A 237 -10.69 20.82 8.74
C ALA A 237 -12.12 20.34 8.99
N GLY A 238 -12.41 19.07 8.82
CA GLY A 238 -13.73 18.48 9.11
C GLY A 238 -14.05 18.35 10.61
N LEU A 239 -13.04 18.45 11.49
CA LEU A 239 -13.29 18.44 12.93
C LEU A 239 -14.15 19.62 13.39
N GLU A 240 -13.94 20.81 12.80
CA GLU A 240 -14.74 22.00 13.08
C GLU A 240 -16.20 21.77 12.63
N THR A 241 -16.37 21.36 11.36
CA THR A 241 -17.71 21.10 10.80
C THR A 241 -18.48 20.04 11.59
N THR A 242 -17.81 18.95 12.00
CA THR A 242 -18.46 17.89 12.79
C THR A 242 -18.77 18.34 14.21
N ALA A 243 -17.94 19.22 14.81
CA ALA A 243 -18.21 19.80 16.12
C ALA A 243 -19.47 20.69 16.14
N GLU A 244 -19.70 21.48 15.09
CA GLU A 244 -20.91 22.29 14.93
C GLU A 244 -22.20 21.46 14.97
N HIS A 245 -22.11 20.18 14.62
CA HIS A 245 -23.21 19.21 14.68
C HIS A 245 -23.16 18.33 15.94
N GLY A 246 -22.31 18.66 16.91
CA GLY A 246 -22.18 17.92 18.19
C GLY A 246 -21.50 16.55 18.08
N LEU A 247 -20.93 16.21 16.91
CA LEU A 247 -20.29 14.94 16.68
C LEU A 247 -18.86 14.92 17.26
N ALA A 248 -18.60 14.01 18.20
CA ALA A 248 -17.31 13.87 18.84
C ALA A 248 -16.29 13.22 17.89
N GLY A 249 -15.20 13.91 17.57
CA GLY A 249 -14.21 13.47 16.62
C GLY A 249 -12.78 13.74 17.00
N ALA A 250 -11.89 12.81 16.63
CA ALA A 250 -10.45 12.94 16.78
C ALA A 250 -9.70 12.51 15.51
N CYS A 251 -8.43 12.86 15.43
CA CYS A 251 -7.55 12.48 14.34
C CYS A 251 -6.33 11.72 14.84
N CYS A 252 -6.02 10.63 14.17
CA CYS A 252 -4.77 9.90 14.29
C CYS A 252 -3.69 10.56 13.47
N ASP A 253 -2.51 10.72 14.05
CA ASP A 253 -1.31 11.23 13.39
C ASP A 253 -0.87 10.28 12.27
N ALA A 254 -0.82 10.79 11.05
CA ALA A 254 -0.39 10.05 9.86
C ALA A 254 1.08 9.60 9.90
N TRP A 255 1.88 10.13 10.82
CA TRP A 255 3.26 9.71 11.06
C TRP A 255 3.37 8.63 12.13
N SER A 256 2.33 8.45 12.97
CA SER A 256 2.27 7.38 13.96
C SER A 256 1.69 6.08 13.40
N ALA A 257 0.87 6.17 12.36
CA ALA A 257 0.28 5.01 11.67
C ALA A 257 0.00 5.31 10.18
N PRO A 258 0.07 4.29 9.29
CA PRO A 258 -0.15 4.50 7.86
C PRO A 258 -1.56 5.02 7.54
N VAL A 259 -1.66 6.05 6.70
CA VAL A 259 -2.94 6.49 6.11
C VAL A 259 -3.50 5.37 5.22
N GLY A 260 -4.77 5.05 5.37
CA GLY A 260 -5.43 3.98 4.59
C GLY A 260 -5.43 2.62 5.30
N ASP A 261 -4.81 2.48 6.47
CA ASP A 261 -4.85 1.26 7.29
C ASP A 261 -5.41 1.56 8.69
N ALA A 262 -6.72 1.36 8.86
CA ALA A 262 -7.41 1.65 10.12
C ALA A 262 -7.01 0.70 11.25
N PHE A 263 -6.62 -0.53 10.93
CA PHE A 263 -6.19 -1.51 11.94
C PHE A 263 -4.84 -1.13 12.52
N LYS A 264 -3.90 -0.70 11.68
CA LYS A 264 -2.64 -0.13 12.14
C LYS A 264 -2.86 1.16 12.93
N ALA A 265 -3.75 2.05 12.46
CA ALA A 265 -4.09 3.26 13.21
C ALA A 265 -4.67 2.92 14.60
N TYR A 266 -5.53 1.91 14.71
CA TYR A 266 -6.08 1.45 15.98
C TYR A 266 -5.00 0.86 16.90
N GLU A 267 -4.09 0.04 16.35
CA GLU A 267 -3.07 -0.68 17.13
C GLU A 267 -1.90 0.22 17.58
N GLU A 268 -1.41 1.11 16.73
CA GLU A 268 -0.14 1.80 16.88
C GLU A 268 -0.29 3.33 16.91
N GLY A 269 -1.45 3.85 16.46
CA GLY A 269 -1.67 5.27 16.24
C GLY A 269 -1.82 6.09 17.51
N THR A 270 -1.46 7.39 17.40
CA THR A 270 -1.62 8.41 18.45
C THR A 270 -2.50 9.55 17.96
N ILE A 271 -3.22 10.19 18.87
CA ILE A 271 -4.13 11.30 18.56
C ILE A 271 -3.33 12.60 18.35
N SER A 272 -3.47 13.22 17.19
CA SER A 272 -2.83 14.49 16.82
C SER A 272 -3.76 15.70 16.94
N ALA A 273 -5.09 15.49 16.83
CA ALA A 273 -6.09 16.54 16.97
C ALA A 273 -7.43 15.96 17.45
N CYS A 274 -8.23 16.78 18.14
CA CYS A 274 -9.60 16.43 18.52
C CYS A 274 -10.45 17.69 18.65
N ASN A 275 -11.75 17.55 18.37
CA ASN A 275 -12.70 18.63 18.53
C ASN A 275 -13.23 18.74 19.98
N GLN A 276 -13.96 19.81 20.29
CA GLN A 276 -14.45 20.03 21.65
C GLN A 276 -15.38 18.90 22.15
N PRO A 277 -16.35 18.40 21.37
CA PRO A 277 -17.18 17.26 21.80
C PRO A 277 -16.38 16.00 22.17
N ALA A 278 -15.24 15.75 21.51
CA ALA A 278 -14.36 14.63 21.89
C ALA A 278 -13.58 14.91 23.19
N ARG A 279 -13.09 16.14 23.37
CA ARG A 279 -12.44 16.56 24.62
C ARG A 279 -13.37 16.44 25.82
N ASP A 280 -14.63 16.81 25.66
CA ASP A 280 -15.65 16.71 26.71
C ASP A 280 -15.91 15.24 27.13
N ARG A 281 -15.50 14.27 26.28
CA ARG A 281 -15.50 12.83 26.58
C ARG A 281 -14.15 12.28 27.03
N GLY A 282 -13.17 13.17 27.31
CA GLY A 282 -11.87 12.80 27.82
C GLY A 282 -10.84 12.38 26.75
N VAL A 283 -11.04 12.75 25.49
CA VAL A 283 -10.02 12.55 24.46
C VAL A 283 -8.99 13.66 24.51
N GLU A 284 -7.73 13.30 24.58
CA GLU A 284 -6.59 14.24 24.62
C GLU A 284 -5.59 13.94 23.49
N ILE A 285 -4.90 14.97 23.03
CA ILE A 285 -3.80 14.84 22.07
C ILE A 285 -2.67 14.05 22.74
N GLY A 286 -2.08 13.12 21.98
CA GLY A 286 -1.04 12.21 22.46
C GLY A 286 -1.54 10.90 23.05
N MET A 287 -2.85 10.73 23.27
CA MET A 287 -3.42 9.42 23.62
C MET A 287 -3.21 8.42 22.50
N THR A 288 -3.19 7.13 22.83
CA THR A 288 -3.32 6.08 21.82
C THR A 288 -4.72 6.12 21.19
N VAL A 289 -4.83 5.68 19.94
CA VAL A 289 -6.15 5.57 19.27
C VAL A 289 -7.07 4.62 20.04
N LYS A 290 -6.55 3.55 20.63
CA LYS A 290 -7.32 2.62 21.51
C LYS A 290 -7.94 3.33 22.72
N ASP A 291 -7.14 4.11 23.43
CA ASP A 291 -7.61 4.82 24.63
C ASP A 291 -8.61 5.91 24.25
N ALA A 292 -8.37 6.64 23.15
CA ALA A 292 -9.29 7.65 22.65
C ALA A 292 -10.61 7.03 22.18
N ALA A 293 -10.60 5.91 21.47
CA ALA A 293 -11.80 5.18 21.06
C ALA A 293 -12.57 4.68 22.28
N SER A 294 -11.88 4.20 23.31
CA SER A 294 -12.49 3.78 24.58
C SER A 294 -13.10 4.96 25.36
N ALA A 295 -12.49 6.14 25.30
CA ALA A 295 -13.03 7.36 25.88
C ALA A 295 -14.32 7.81 25.16
N LEU A 296 -14.31 7.75 23.81
CA LEU A 296 -15.49 8.05 22.99
C LEU A 296 -16.63 7.06 23.18
N LEU A 297 -16.34 5.81 23.55
CA LEU A 297 -17.32 4.76 23.76
C LEU A 297 -18.21 5.01 24.99
N ARG A 298 -17.70 5.77 25.98
CA ARG A 298 -18.43 6.06 27.23
C ARG A 298 -19.67 6.91 26.96
N GLU A 299 -20.67 6.73 27.81
CA GLU A 299 -21.83 7.60 27.81
C GLU A 299 -21.40 9.03 28.23
N LYS A 300 -22.12 10.03 27.71
CA LYS A 300 -21.97 11.41 28.19
C LYS A 300 -22.64 11.48 29.58
N GLU A 301 -21.87 11.76 30.61
CA GLU A 301 -22.41 12.06 31.94
C GLU A 301 -23.31 13.30 31.91
#